data_22c258b8616bdd3445f800b52b6faac1
#
_entry.id   22c258b8616bdd3445f800b52b6faac1
#
_cell.length_a   1.000
_cell.length_b   1.000
_cell.length_c   1.000
_cell.angle_alpha   90.00
_cell.angle_beta   90.00
_cell.angle_gamma   90.00
#
_symmetry.space_group_name_H-M   'P 1'
#
loop_
_entity.id
_entity.type
_entity.pdbx_description
1 polymer ?
#
loop_
_entity_poly.entity_id
_entity_poly.type
_entity_poly.pdbx_seq_one_letter_code
_entity_poly.pdbx_strand_id
1 'polypeptide(L)'
;MLYKRSSELFAAAQQVLPGGVNSPVRAFNAVGGHPIFIKEAQGAYLTDEDNRKYIDYIASWGPLILGHAYPPVIEAVTERAKKGTSFGIPTEVEVQIAELAVSMVPHIDKIRFVNSGTEACMSAI
;
A
#
# COMPACT_ATOMS: atom_id res chain seq x y z
N MET A 1 -9.16 27.56 -6.79
CA MET A 1 -9.73 26.21 -6.72
C MET A 1 -9.01 25.44 -5.62
N LEU A 2 -9.74 24.80 -4.72
CA LEU A 2 -9.16 24.27 -3.48
C LEU A 2 -8.22 23.06 -3.66
N TYR A 3 -8.37 22.24 -4.74
CA TYR A 3 -7.61 21.03 -5.06
C TYR A 3 -7.22 21.03 -6.54
N LYS A 4 -6.51 22.05 -6.96
CA LYS A 4 -6.22 22.28 -8.39
C LYS A 4 -5.43 21.11 -9.01
N ARG A 5 -4.33 20.76 -8.38
CA ARG A 5 -3.45 19.70 -8.90
C ARG A 5 -4.09 18.33 -8.83
N SER A 6 -4.76 18.02 -7.73
CA SER A 6 -5.52 16.75 -7.60
C SER A 6 -6.62 16.64 -8.65
N SER A 7 -7.34 17.72 -8.96
CA SER A 7 -8.36 17.73 -10.02
C SER A 7 -7.78 17.50 -11.41
N GLU A 8 -6.65 18.11 -11.74
CA GLU A 8 -5.93 17.90 -13.00
C GLU A 8 -5.47 16.44 -13.14
N LEU A 9 -4.90 15.87 -12.07
CA LEU A 9 -4.47 14.48 -12.05
C LEU A 9 -5.63 13.50 -12.16
N PHE A 10 -6.75 13.77 -11.53
CA PHE A 10 -7.94 12.93 -11.65
C PHE A 10 -8.51 12.95 -13.07
N ALA A 11 -8.59 14.12 -13.69
CA ALA A 11 -9.01 14.23 -15.09
C ALA A 11 -8.09 13.43 -16.04
N ALA A 12 -6.79 13.50 -15.83
CA ALA A 12 -5.82 12.71 -16.58
C ALA A 12 -5.98 11.19 -16.30
N ALA A 13 -6.17 10.81 -15.03
CA ALA A 13 -6.36 9.41 -14.65
C ALA A 13 -7.60 8.80 -15.30
N GLN A 14 -8.70 9.54 -15.44
CA GLN A 14 -9.92 9.08 -16.10
C GLN A 14 -9.73 8.75 -17.59
N GLN A 15 -8.69 9.25 -18.23
CA GLN A 15 -8.37 8.92 -19.63
C GLN A 15 -7.71 7.55 -19.78
N VAL A 16 -7.07 7.05 -18.72
CA VAL A 16 -6.21 5.85 -18.79
C VAL A 16 -6.56 4.77 -17.74
N LEU A 17 -7.40 5.11 -16.77
CA LEU A 17 -7.83 4.18 -15.71
C LEU A 17 -9.36 4.12 -15.65
N PRO A 18 -9.98 2.93 -15.57
CA PRO A 18 -11.41 2.80 -15.37
C PRO A 18 -11.88 3.55 -14.10
N GLY A 19 -12.73 4.57 -14.27
CA GLY A 19 -13.17 5.41 -13.16
C GLY A 19 -12.09 6.32 -12.56
N GLY A 20 -10.92 6.44 -13.19
CA GLY A 20 -9.79 7.27 -12.75
C GLY A 20 -9.02 6.74 -11.55
N VAL A 21 -9.25 5.49 -11.15
CA VAL A 21 -8.65 4.89 -9.94
C VAL A 21 -8.41 3.40 -10.13
N ASN A 22 -7.44 2.83 -9.37
CA ASN A 22 -7.19 1.39 -9.33
C ASN A 22 -8.08 0.64 -8.30
N SER A 23 -8.86 1.37 -7.51
CA SER A 23 -9.86 0.80 -6.59
C SER A 23 -11.08 1.71 -6.54
N PRO A 24 -12.31 1.20 -6.79
CA PRO A 24 -13.53 2.02 -6.89
C PRO A 24 -13.81 2.90 -5.68
N VAL A 25 -13.44 2.47 -4.48
CA VAL A 25 -13.62 3.24 -3.25
C VAL A 25 -12.84 4.56 -3.25
N ARG A 26 -11.74 4.64 -4.00
CA ARG A 26 -10.89 5.83 -4.09
C ARG A 26 -11.44 6.91 -5.01
N ALA A 27 -12.50 6.61 -5.78
CA ALA A 27 -13.11 7.56 -6.71
C ALA A 27 -14.05 8.57 -6.04
N PHE A 28 -14.29 8.47 -4.74
CA PHE A 28 -15.16 9.32 -3.93
C PHE A 28 -16.64 9.32 -4.35
N ASN A 29 -17.06 8.37 -5.19
CA ASN A 29 -18.44 8.30 -5.70
C ASN A 29 -19.49 8.21 -4.58
N ALA A 30 -19.19 7.56 -3.47
CA ALA A 30 -20.11 7.41 -2.34
C ALA A 30 -20.18 8.65 -1.44
N VAL A 31 -19.19 9.52 -1.46
CA VAL A 31 -19.07 10.68 -0.55
C VAL A 31 -19.11 12.01 -1.27
N GLY A 32 -19.05 12.00 -2.59
CA GLY A 32 -18.97 13.19 -3.42
C GLY A 32 -17.62 13.91 -3.37
N GLY A 33 -17.44 14.90 -4.23
CA GLY A 33 -16.19 15.64 -4.37
C GLY A 33 -15.22 14.99 -5.35
N HIS A 34 -13.94 15.35 -5.23
CA HIS A 34 -12.86 14.82 -6.07
C HIS A 34 -11.83 14.09 -5.22
N PRO A 35 -11.26 12.97 -5.71
CA PRO A 35 -10.14 12.31 -5.06
C PRO A 35 -8.98 13.27 -4.87
N ILE A 36 -8.33 13.18 -3.71
CA ILE A 36 -7.05 13.84 -3.47
C ILE A 36 -5.92 12.90 -3.88
N PHE A 37 -4.85 13.47 -4.45
CA PHE A 37 -3.66 12.72 -4.83
C PHE A 37 -2.56 12.99 -3.81
N ILE A 38 -2.04 11.93 -3.22
CA ILE A 38 -1.01 12.03 -2.18
C ILE A 38 0.36 12.05 -2.82
N LYS A 39 1.17 13.01 -2.42
CA LYS A 39 2.55 13.22 -2.86
C LYS A 39 3.56 12.48 -1.98
N GLU A 40 3.35 12.57 -0.67
CA GLU A 40 4.24 11.97 0.32
C GLU A 40 3.50 11.71 1.63
N ALA A 41 4.09 10.86 2.48
CA ALA A 41 3.53 10.58 3.79
C ALA A 41 4.64 10.25 4.79
N GLN A 42 4.48 10.70 6.05
CA GLN A 42 5.41 10.41 7.13
C GLN A 42 4.69 10.31 8.48
N GLY A 43 4.98 9.28 9.24
CA GLY A 43 4.33 9.01 10.52
C GLY A 43 2.80 8.92 10.35
N ALA A 44 2.07 9.75 11.05
CA ALA A 44 0.61 9.83 10.97
C ALA A 44 0.08 10.83 9.92
N TYR A 45 0.93 11.38 9.07
CA TYR A 45 0.53 12.47 8.17
C TYR A 45 0.70 12.12 6.71
N LEU A 46 -0.29 12.55 5.90
CA LEU A 46 -0.26 12.57 4.45
C LEU A 46 -0.10 14.01 3.95
N THR A 47 0.63 14.20 2.86
CA THR A 47 0.71 15.49 2.15
C THR A 47 0.22 15.27 0.72
N ASP A 48 -0.76 16.06 0.28
CA ASP A 48 -1.30 15.96 -1.07
C ASP A 48 -0.45 16.75 -2.10
N GLU A 49 -0.78 16.58 -3.37
CA GLU A 49 -0.13 17.27 -4.50
C GLU A 49 -0.40 18.79 -4.51
N ASP A 50 -1.36 19.24 -3.73
CA ASP A 50 -1.65 20.65 -3.48
C ASP A 50 -0.96 21.18 -2.20
N ASN A 51 -0.03 20.39 -1.62
CA ASN A 51 0.77 20.68 -0.41
C ASN A 51 -0.05 20.87 0.87
N ARG A 52 -1.19 20.19 0.99
CA ARG A 52 -1.99 20.16 2.21
C ARG A 52 -1.68 18.94 3.02
N LYS A 53 -1.72 19.09 4.33
CA LYS A 53 -1.40 18.06 5.29
C LYS A 53 -2.67 17.52 5.95
N TYR A 54 -2.77 16.19 6.06
CA TYR A 54 -3.87 15.47 6.66
C TYR A 54 -3.36 14.50 7.71
N ILE A 55 -4.16 14.24 8.74
CA ILE A 55 -3.92 13.12 9.65
C ILE A 55 -4.53 11.87 9.00
N ASP A 56 -3.72 10.83 8.86
CA ASP A 56 -4.18 9.56 8.29
C ASP A 56 -4.78 8.66 9.38
N TYR A 57 -6.10 8.51 9.36
CA TYR A 57 -6.83 7.58 10.22
C TYR A 57 -7.11 6.23 9.55
N ILE A 58 -6.64 6.03 8.31
CA ILE A 58 -6.91 4.82 7.51
C ILE A 58 -5.73 3.85 7.55
N ALA A 59 -4.50 4.37 7.69
CA ALA A 59 -3.26 3.59 7.76
C ALA A 59 -3.17 2.54 6.64
N SER A 60 -3.47 2.97 5.38
CA SER A 60 -3.49 2.12 4.17
C SER A 60 -4.40 0.88 4.32
N TRP A 61 -5.55 1.03 4.98
CA TRP A 61 -6.52 -0.04 5.30
C TRP A 61 -5.96 -1.08 6.29
N GLY A 62 -5.11 -0.64 7.22
CA GLY A 62 -4.65 -1.39 8.37
C GLY A 62 -3.18 -1.80 8.40
N PRO A 63 -2.47 -2.02 7.28
CA PRO A 63 -1.10 -2.54 7.34
C PRO A 63 -0.06 -1.56 7.91
N LEU A 64 -0.32 -0.25 7.92
CA LEU A 64 0.65 0.75 8.37
C LEU A 64 0.58 1.04 9.89
N ILE A 65 0.69 0.00 10.71
CA ILE A 65 0.63 0.12 12.17
C ILE A 65 1.77 0.95 12.78
N LEU A 66 2.89 1.07 12.08
CA LEU A 66 4.06 1.89 12.46
C LEU A 66 4.02 3.30 11.86
N GLY A 67 2.96 3.63 11.10
CA GLY A 67 2.86 4.85 10.32
C GLY A 67 3.66 4.82 9.02
N HIS A 68 3.55 5.92 8.27
CA HIS A 68 4.19 6.08 6.98
C HIS A 68 5.70 6.30 7.11
N ALA A 69 6.44 5.74 6.16
CA ALA A 69 7.88 5.93 6.01
C ALA A 69 8.66 5.72 7.33
N TYR A 70 8.30 4.68 8.09
CA TYR A 70 8.99 4.36 9.35
C TYR A 70 10.47 4.05 9.05
N PRO A 71 11.43 4.84 9.63
CA PRO A 71 12.81 4.82 9.18
C PRO A 71 13.47 3.44 9.15
N PRO A 72 13.35 2.58 10.19
CA PRO A 72 13.96 1.25 10.16
C PRO A 72 13.43 0.35 9.02
N VAL A 73 12.14 0.48 8.66
CA VAL A 73 11.56 -0.28 7.55
C VAL A 73 12.09 0.24 6.21
N ILE A 74 12.11 1.57 6.03
CA ILE A 74 12.63 2.18 4.78
C ILE A 74 14.10 1.83 4.57
N GLU A 75 14.91 1.88 5.62
CA GLU A 75 16.32 1.50 5.57
C GLU A 75 16.49 0.03 5.17
N ALA A 76 15.78 -0.89 5.81
CA ALA A 76 15.83 -2.31 5.50
C ALA A 76 15.39 -2.61 4.05
N VAL A 77 14.31 -1.97 3.57
CA VAL A 77 13.84 -2.10 2.19
C VAL A 77 14.88 -1.57 1.21
N THR A 78 15.46 -0.40 1.49
CA THR A 78 16.48 0.23 0.64
C THR A 78 17.72 -0.67 0.52
N GLU A 79 18.22 -1.19 1.63
CA GLU A 79 19.37 -2.10 1.63
C GLU A 79 19.07 -3.41 0.89
N ARG A 80 17.87 -3.95 1.04
CA ARG A 80 17.49 -5.16 0.33
C ARG A 80 17.31 -4.94 -1.17
N ALA A 81 16.71 -3.81 -1.57
CA ALA A 81 16.51 -3.45 -2.97
C ALA A 81 17.82 -3.37 -3.77
N LYS A 82 18.93 -2.98 -3.14
CA LYS A 82 20.28 -2.98 -3.76
C LYS A 82 20.74 -4.38 -4.21
N LYS A 83 20.18 -5.44 -3.63
CA LYS A 83 20.53 -6.84 -3.95
C LYS A 83 19.58 -7.45 -5.00
N GLY A 84 18.58 -6.71 -5.43
CA GLY A 84 17.55 -7.13 -6.38
C GLY A 84 16.16 -7.22 -5.75
N THR A 85 15.15 -7.00 -6.58
CA THR A 85 13.74 -6.92 -6.17
C THR A 85 12.90 -8.11 -6.60
N SER A 86 13.42 -8.95 -7.52
CA SER A 86 12.74 -10.15 -8.00
C SER A 86 13.74 -11.10 -8.64
N PHE A 87 13.65 -12.39 -8.33
CA PHE A 87 14.62 -13.39 -8.81
C PHE A 87 13.98 -14.55 -9.59
N GLY A 88 12.67 -14.75 -9.52
CA GLY A 88 11.98 -15.88 -10.13
C GLY A 88 12.33 -17.25 -9.53
N ILE A 89 13.10 -17.28 -8.43
CA ILE A 89 13.50 -18.45 -7.66
C ILE A 89 13.43 -18.13 -6.17
N PRO A 90 13.35 -19.16 -5.28
CA PRO A 90 13.24 -18.93 -3.83
C PRO A 90 14.38 -18.13 -3.23
N THR A 91 14.11 -17.44 -2.15
CA THR A 91 15.08 -16.66 -1.40
C THR A 91 15.06 -17.02 0.08
N GLU A 92 16.18 -16.81 0.76
CA GLU A 92 16.28 -17.04 2.21
C GLU A 92 15.26 -16.20 3.01
N VAL A 93 14.97 -14.97 2.56
CA VAL A 93 14.03 -14.07 3.23
C VAL A 93 12.61 -14.63 3.25
N GLU A 94 12.20 -15.40 2.22
CA GLU A 94 10.90 -16.07 2.21
C GLU A 94 10.79 -17.10 3.33
N VAL A 95 11.86 -17.84 3.60
CA VAL A 95 11.90 -18.79 4.70
C VAL A 95 11.85 -18.07 6.04
N GLN A 96 12.67 -17.05 6.22
CA GLN A 96 12.71 -16.24 7.45
C GLN A 96 11.34 -15.63 7.80
N ILE A 97 10.65 -15.04 6.85
CA ILE A 97 9.32 -14.46 7.09
C ILE A 97 8.26 -15.54 7.34
N ALA A 98 8.37 -16.70 6.68
CA ALA A 98 7.46 -17.81 6.92
C ALA A 98 7.63 -18.39 8.34
N GLU A 99 8.87 -18.62 8.78
CA GLU A 99 9.17 -19.06 10.15
C GLU A 99 8.66 -18.06 11.18
N LEU A 100 8.90 -16.78 10.97
CA LEU A 100 8.39 -15.74 11.87
C LEU A 100 6.86 -15.75 11.94
N ALA A 101 6.17 -15.80 10.80
CA ALA A 101 4.71 -15.80 10.76
C ALA A 101 4.11 -17.05 11.46
N VAL A 102 4.67 -18.23 11.22
CA VAL A 102 4.24 -19.48 11.88
C VAL A 102 4.48 -19.39 13.39
N SER A 103 5.60 -18.82 13.84
CA SER A 103 5.89 -18.66 15.27
C SER A 103 4.93 -17.72 16.00
N MET A 104 4.35 -16.75 15.29
CA MET A 104 3.45 -15.74 15.85
C MET A 104 1.98 -16.15 15.86
N VAL A 105 1.58 -17.07 15.01
CA VAL A 105 0.17 -17.47 14.85
C VAL A 105 -0.03 -18.90 15.29
N PRO A 106 -0.66 -19.14 16.45
CA PRO A 106 -0.96 -20.50 16.91
C PRO A 106 -1.82 -21.26 15.89
N HIS A 107 -1.61 -22.56 15.80
CA HIS A 107 -2.39 -23.49 14.97
C HIS A 107 -2.18 -23.41 13.45
N ILE A 108 -1.14 -22.71 12.98
CA ILE A 108 -0.69 -22.85 11.59
C ILE A 108 0.66 -23.55 11.53
N ASP A 109 0.77 -24.53 10.62
CA ASP A 109 2.01 -25.30 10.40
C ASP A 109 2.80 -24.79 9.20
N LYS A 110 2.09 -24.22 8.22
CA LYS A 110 2.67 -23.74 6.96
C LYS A 110 1.95 -22.50 6.47
N ILE A 111 2.67 -21.65 5.77
CA ILE A 111 2.15 -20.43 5.17
C ILE A 111 2.55 -20.30 3.70
N ARG A 112 1.68 -19.71 2.90
CA ARG A 112 1.96 -19.29 1.52
C ARG A 112 1.65 -17.82 1.38
N PHE A 113 2.60 -17.06 0.87
CA PHE A 113 2.41 -15.64 0.58
C PHE A 113 1.84 -15.43 -0.81
N VAL A 114 0.88 -14.52 -0.92
CA VAL A 114 0.22 -14.11 -2.17
C VAL A 114 0.03 -12.59 -2.14
N ASN A 115 -0.34 -11.99 -3.29
CA ASN A 115 -0.39 -10.53 -3.41
C ASN A 115 -1.74 -9.91 -2.99
N SER A 116 -2.79 -10.70 -2.81
CA SER A 116 -4.12 -10.21 -2.47
C SER A 116 -4.94 -11.21 -1.68
N GLY A 117 -5.96 -10.72 -0.97
CA GLY A 117 -6.94 -11.58 -0.30
C GLY A 117 -7.70 -12.50 -1.27
N THR A 118 -7.95 -12.04 -2.49
CA THR A 118 -8.58 -12.85 -3.54
C THR A 118 -7.71 -14.05 -3.90
N GLU A 119 -6.40 -13.85 -4.12
CA GLU A 119 -5.46 -14.93 -4.37
C GLU A 119 -5.33 -15.87 -3.17
N ALA A 120 -5.37 -15.33 -1.95
CA ALA A 120 -5.36 -16.14 -0.74
C ALA A 120 -6.58 -17.08 -0.67
N CYS A 121 -7.78 -16.54 -0.89
CA CYS A 121 -9.01 -17.35 -0.93
C CYS A 121 -8.99 -18.39 -2.05
N MET A 122 -8.57 -18.00 -3.26
CA MET A 122 -8.44 -18.94 -4.39
C MET A 122 -7.41 -20.05 -4.14
N SER A 123 -6.39 -19.78 -3.35
CA SER A 123 -5.34 -20.77 -3.05
C SER A 123 -5.71 -21.67 -1.88
N ALA A 124 -6.70 -21.30 -1.07
CA ALA A 124 -7.17 -22.07 0.08
C ALA A 124 -8.25 -23.09 -0.27
N ILE A 125 -8.91 -22.94 -1.43
CA ILE A 125 -9.94 -23.86 -1.97
C ILE A 125 -9.27 -24.98 -2.76
#